data_5a2dff27b7e69be70994d6f2aa06071e
#
_entry.id   5a2dff27b7e69be70994d6f2aa06071e
#
_cell.length_a   1.000
_cell.length_b   1.000
_cell.length_c   1.000
_cell.angle_alpha   90.00
_cell.angle_beta   90.00
_cell.angle_gamma   90.00
#
_symmetry.space_group_name_H-M   'P 1'
#
loop_
_entity.id
_entity.type
_entity.pdbx_description
1 polymer ?
#
loop_
_entity_poly.entity_id
_entity_poly.type
_entity_poly.pdbx_seq_one_letter_code
_entity_poly.pdbx_strand_id
1 'polypeptide(L)'
;ATQHHKEIPWETIDMDFMNLNQAAHGDREFGYIVSRLGIKRKVVVGHYTDPEVAEKLGTWARACAGWDASNNMKVMRWGDNMRNVAVTEGDKTEAERVFGASINTWAVNELVAAYDAVKDDQVKEIIEDYKAKYDVDPALLDAKYDSLFIAAKEEAAMVNMMRANGCTAGVDNFEDLGALPQLPGVGPQRFPSEYGWGFSAEGDWKTAVLVRIGAVMGYGLEGGASLMEDYSYNFTEGDELDMGSHMLEVSPSIGTIAKPKLEIHPLGIGGKADPVRLVFSGKPAKDAVVVSM
;
A
#
# COMPACT_ATOMS: atom_id res chain seq x y z
N ALA A 1 -6.11 3.84 30.17
CA ALA A 1 -6.22 4.24 31.59
C ALA A 1 -4.98 5.04 31.99
N THR A 2 -5.19 6.27 32.35
CA THR A 2 -4.15 7.19 32.83
C THR A 2 -4.76 8.17 33.82
N GLN A 3 -3.93 8.94 34.53
CA GLN A 3 -4.39 9.97 35.46
C GLN A 3 -3.47 11.18 35.47
N HIS A 4 -3.85 12.25 36.20
CA HIS A 4 -3.10 13.51 36.19
C HIS A 4 -1.72 13.36 36.84
N HIS A 5 -1.63 12.77 38.02
CA HIS A 5 -0.36 12.52 38.71
C HIS A 5 0.08 11.07 38.51
N LYS A 6 1.40 10.88 38.30
CA LYS A 6 1.99 9.56 38.12
C LYS A 6 2.09 8.80 39.44
N GLU A 7 2.42 9.50 40.51
CA GLU A 7 2.67 8.93 41.84
C GLU A 7 1.66 9.41 42.86
N ILE A 8 1.36 8.58 43.84
CA ILE A 8 0.50 8.94 44.98
C ILE A 8 1.39 9.47 46.11
N PRO A 9 1.19 10.72 46.55
CA PRO A 9 1.97 11.30 47.66
C PRO A 9 1.45 10.79 49.01
N TRP A 10 1.78 9.58 49.38
CA TRP A 10 1.22 8.84 50.51
C TRP A 10 1.23 9.61 51.84
N GLU A 11 2.24 10.48 52.04
CA GLU A 11 2.35 11.23 53.29
C GLU A 11 1.48 12.50 53.32
N THR A 12 1.11 13.03 52.17
CA THR A 12 0.44 14.32 52.03
C THR A 12 -0.88 14.25 51.26
N ILE A 13 -1.35 13.06 50.92
CA ILE A 13 -2.55 12.86 50.11
C ILE A 13 -3.78 13.45 50.85
N ASP A 14 -4.60 14.19 50.13
CA ASP A 14 -5.84 14.79 50.60
C ASP A 14 -6.99 14.53 49.62
N MET A 15 -8.15 15.07 49.93
CA MET A 15 -9.35 14.89 49.12
C MET A 15 -9.25 15.60 47.77
N ASP A 16 -8.53 16.71 47.68
CA ASP A 16 -8.33 17.42 46.41
C ASP A 16 -7.46 16.60 45.46
N PHE A 17 -6.38 16.00 45.97
CA PHE A 17 -5.57 15.06 45.19
C PHE A 17 -6.39 13.86 44.72
N MET A 18 -7.21 13.26 45.60
CA MET A 18 -8.06 12.13 45.24
C MET A 18 -9.06 12.48 44.14
N ASN A 19 -9.69 13.66 44.25
CA ASN A 19 -10.65 14.14 43.26
C ASN A 19 -10.00 14.37 41.88
N LEU A 20 -8.77 14.86 41.82
CA LEU A 20 -8.03 15.05 40.58
C LEU A 20 -7.57 13.73 39.96
N ASN A 21 -7.46 12.65 40.73
CA ASN A 21 -6.90 11.36 40.30
C ASN A 21 -7.92 10.21 40.38
N GLN A 22 -9.17 10.47 40.04
CA GLN A 22 -10.24 9.46 40.00
C GLN A 22 -10.32 8.66 38.69
N ALA A 23 -9.24 8.60 37.91
CA ALA A 23 -9.26 7.93 36.63
C ALA A 23 -9.68 6.46 36.70
N ALA A 24 -9.22 5.72 37.71
CA ALA A 24 -9.62 4.33 37.93
C ALA A 24 -11.13 4.13 38.03
N HIS A 25 -11.84 5.09 38.62
CA HIS A 25 -13.29 5.09 38.73
C HIS A 25 -13.95 5.33 37.36
N GLY A 26 -13.58 6.38 36.65
CA GLY A 26 -14.11 6.73 35.35
C GLY A 26 -13.76 5.69 34.27
N ASP A 27 -12.52 5.19 34.26
CA ASP A 27 -12.05 4.16 33.32
C ASP A 27 -12.85 2.85 33.48
N ARG A 28 -13.18 2.46 34.71
CA ARG A 28 -14.03 1.29 34.97
C ARG A 28 -15.43 1.46 34.41
N GLU A 29 -16.04 2.61 34.61
CA GLU A 29 -17.36 2.91 34.10
C GLU A 29 -17.41 2.99 32.59
N PHE A 30 -16.44 3.66 31.97
CA PHE A 30 -16.31 3.70 30.54
C PHE A 30 -16.06 2.29 29.95
N GLY A 31 -15.16 1.52 30.57
CA GLY A 31 -14.90 0.14 30.19
C GLY A 31 -16.14 -0.75 30.26
N TYR A 32 -17.00 -0.54 31.26
CA TYR A 32 -18.28 -1.24 31.36
C TYR A 32 -19.21 -0.89 30.19
N ILE A 33 -19.39 0.42 29.91
CA ILE A 33 -20.24 0.89 28.80
C ILE A 33 -19.77 0.31 27.46
N VAL A 34 -18.49 0.42 27.16
CA VAL A 34 -17.90 -0.08 25.90
C VAL A 34 -18.06 -1.60 25.77
N SER A 35 -17.95 -2.35 26.89
CA SER A 35 -18.19 -3.78 26.91
C SER A 35 -19.66 -4.12 26.62
N ARG A 36 -20.59 -3.38 27.22
CA ARG A 36 -22.05 -3.58 27.01
C ARG A 36 -22.46 -3.27 25.56
N LEU A 37 -21.82 -2.29 24.93
CA LEU A 37 -22.02 -1.95 23.51
C LEU A 37 -21.35 -2.93 22.54
N GLY A 38 -20.55 -3.89 23.02
CA GLY A 38 -19.84 -4.85 22.17
C GLY A 38 -18.74 -4.22 21.30
N ILE A 39 -18.28 -3.02 21.66
CA ILE A 39 -17.25 -2.31 20.88
C ILE A 39 -15.89 -2.95 21.12
N LYS A 40 -15.22 -3.36 20.03
CA LYS A 40 -13.84 -3.82 20.08
C LYS A 40 -12.92 -2.70 20.55
N ARG A 41 -11.99 -3.01 21.46
CA ARG A 41 -11.10 -2.00 22.03
C ARG A 41 -9.74 -2.59 22.39
N LYS A 42 -8.74 -1.73 22.50
CA LYS A 42 -7.46 -1.97 23.14
C LYS A 42 -7.46 -1.29 24.50
N VAL A 43 -6.99 -1.98 25.53
CA VAL A 43 -6.75 -1.38 26.85
C VAL A 43 -5.26 -1.09 26.97
N VAL A 44 -4.91 0.18 27.22
CA VAL A 44 -3.56 0.63 27.51
C VAL A 44 -3.59 1.28 28.90
N VAL A 45 -2.68 0.85 29.76
CA VAL A 45 -2.58 1.34 31.14
C VAL A 45 -1.19 1.94 31.36
N GLY A 46 -1.13 3.09 32.00
CA GLY A 46 0.11 3.78 32.37
C GLY A 46 -0.07 5.28 32.37
N HIS A 47 0.92 6.00 32.84
CA HIS A 47 0.87 7.45 32.85
C HIS A 47 1.06 8.02 31.44
N TYR A 48 0.30 9.05 31.08
CA TYR A 48 0.32 9.63 29.72
C TYR A 48 1.71 10.19 29.29
N THR A 49 2.59 10.48 30.26
CA THR A 49 3.97 10.91 29.96
C THR A 49 4.92 9.75 29.69
N ASP A 50 4.50 8.50 29.89
CA ASP A 50 5.35 7.34 29.66
C ASP A 50 5.46 7.05 28.16
N PRO A 51 6.68 7.00 27.58
CA PRO A 51 6.86 6.75 26.15
C PRO A 51 6.23 5.44 25.68
N GLU A 52 6.28 4.39 26.50
CA GLU A 52 5.66 3.09 26.19
C GLU A 52 4.14 3.19 26.04
N VAL A 53 3.47 4.06 26.80
CA VAL A 53 2.03 4.32 26.66
C VAL A 53 1.75 4.99 25.31
N ALA A 54 2.55 5.99 24.94
CA ALA A 54 2.42 6.66 23.64
C ALA A 54 2.64 5.69 22.47
N GLU A 55 3.63 4.80 22.57
CA GLU A 55 3.92 3.77 21.57
C GLU A 55 2.74 2.80 21.39
N LYS A 56 2.20 2.27 22.50
CA LYS A 56 1.03 1.37 22.46
C LYS A 56 -0.20 2.02 21.87
N LEU A 57 -0.44 3.30 22.18
CA LEU A 57 -1.55 4.08 21.62
C LEU A 57 -1.32 4.33 20.12
N GLY A 58 -0.11 4.70 19.73
CA GLY A 58 0.26 4.91 18.33
C GLY A 58 0.06 3.65 17.49
N THR A 59 0.51 2.49 17.98
CA THR A 59 0.31 1.20 17.32
C THR A 59 -1.18 0.89 17.11
N TRP A 60 -2.00 1.11 18.15
CA TRP A 60 -3.44 0.89 18.04
C TRP A 60 -4.12 1.88 17.08
N ALA A 61 -3.73 3.14 17.11
CA ALA A 61 -4.25 4.18 16.21
C ALA A 61 -3.96 3.82 14.74
N ARG A 62 -2.77 3.29 14.44
CA ARG A 62 -2.42 2.80 13.09
C ARG A 62 -3.30 1.63 12.66
N ALA A 63 -3.56 0.68 13.53
CA ALA A 63 -4.48 -0.42 13.26
C ALA A 63 -5.91 0.08 12.99
N CYS A 64 -6.38 1.07 13.75
CA CYS A 64 -7.68 1.71 13.52
C CYS A 64 -7.71 2.46 12.17
N ALA A 65 -6.64 3.16 11.81
CA ALA A 65 -6.54 3.84 10.51
C ALA A 65 -6.56 2.85 9.34
N GLY A 66 -5.86 1.71 9.47
CA GLY A 66 -5.90 0.63 8.47
C GLY A 66 -7.30 0.02 8.32
N TRP A 67 -7.99 -0.19 9.44
CA TRP A 67 -9.36 -0.67 9.43
C TRP A 67 -10.33 0.35 8.78
N ASP A 68 -10.22 1.63 9.13
CA ASP A 68 -11.02 2.69 8.52
C ASP A 68 -10.77 2.77 7.01
N ALA A 69 -9.52 2.70 6.59
CA ALA A 69 -9.15 2.68 5.17
C ALA A 69 -9.78 1.49 4.43
N SER A 70 -9.88 0.31 5.05
CA SER A 70 -10.53 -0.84 4.43
C SER A 70 -12.03 -0.64 4.24
N ASN A 71 -12.73 -0.09 5.24
CA ASN A 71 -14.19 0.12 5.21
C ASN A 71 -14.67 1.10 4.14
N ASN A 72 -13.81 2.01 3.71
CA ASN A 72 -14.14 3.02 2.70
C ASN A 72 -13.38 2.80 1.39
N MET A 73 -12.69 1.67 1.23
CA MET A 73 -11.87 1.38 0.08
C MET A 73 -12.71 1.08 -1.15
N LYS A 74 -12.36 1.73 -2.25
CA LYS A 74 -12.80 1.32 -3.59
C LYS A 74 -11.59 0.81 -4.35
N VAL A 75 -11.76 -0.38 -4.93
CA VAL A 75 -10.72 -1.06 -5.71
C VAL A 75 -11.14 -1.09 -7.17
N MET A 76 -10.26 -0.63 -8.04
CA MET A 76 -10.43 -0.67 -9.49
C MET A 76 -9.69 -1.87 -10.05
N ARG A 77 -10.42 -2.83 -10.63
CA ARG A 77 -9.82 -3.93 -11.39
C ARG A 77 -10.00 -3.66 -12.88
N TRP A 78 -8.89 -3.53 -13.61
CA TRP A 78 -8.91 -3.44 -15.06
C TRP A 78 -8.82 -4.84 -15.67
N GLY A 79 -9.92 -5.26 -16.31
CA GLY A 79 -10.04 -6.61 -16.83
C GLY A 79 -10.43 -7.64 -15.76
N ASP A 80 -9.98 -8.86 -15.96
CA ASP A 80 -10.32 -10.01 -15.10
C ASP A 80 -9.09 -10.56 -14.37
N ASN A 81 -9.24 -11.59 -13.55
CA ASN A 81 -8.11 -12.32 -12.98
C ASN A 81 -7.33 -13.10 -14.07
N MET A 82 -6.11 -13.43 -13.75
CA MET A 82 -5.25 -14.23 -14.63
C MET A 82 -5.87 -15.60 -14.91
N ARG A 83 -5.84 -16.03 -16.16
CA ARG A 83 -6.35 -17.34 -16.57
C ARG A 83 -5.55 -18.46 -15.92
N ASN A 84 -6.24 -19.50 -15.48
CA ASN A 84 -5.67 -20.69 -14.83
C ASN A 84 -5.02 -20.44 -13.46
N VAL A 85 -5.22 -19.27 -12.86
CA VAL A 85 -4.74 -18.90 -11.53
C VAL A 85 -5.93 -18.54 -10.64
N ALA A 86 -6.61 -19.56 -10.13
CA ALA A 86 -7.84 -19.40 -9.36
C ALA A 86 -7.68 -18.57 -8.09
N VAL A 87 -6.48 -18.57 -7.50
CA VAL A 87 -6.20 -17.82 -6.26
C VAL A 87 -6.35 -16.30 -6.45
N THR A 88 -6.25 -15.79 -7.68
CA THR A 88 -6.39 -14.35 -7.95
C THR A 88 -7.85 -13.87 -7.99
N GLU A 89 -8.86 -14.77 -8.05
CA GLU A 89 -10.27 -14.38 -8.18
C GLU A 89 -10.83 -13.77 -6.90
N GLY A 90 -10.92 -14.51 -5.83
CA GLY A 90 -11.47 -14.07 -4.55
C GLY A 90 -12.99 -13.83 -4.53
N ASP A 91 -13.55 -13.68 -3.33
CA ASP A 91 -14.98 -13.38 -3.09
C ASP A 91 -15.18 -11.89 -2.77
N LYS A 92 -15.61 -11.13 -3.78
CA LYS A 92 -15.83 -9.67 -3.65
C LYS A 92 -16.97 -9.35 -2.68
N THR A 93 -18.00 -10.18 -2.61
CA THR A 93 -19.12 -9.98 -1.69
C THR A 93 -18.69 -10.17 -0.24
N GLU A 94 -17.86 -11.20 0.00
CA GLU A 94 -17.30 -11.43 1.33
C GLU A 94 -16.34 -10.30 1.73
N ALA A 95 -15.53 -9.79 0.80
CA ALA A 95 -14.65 -8.65 1.05
C ALA A 95 -15.44 -7.39 1.45
N GLU A 96 -16.54 -7.09 0.77
CA GLU A 96 -17.41 -5.97 1.12
C GLU A 96 -18.07 -6.18 2.49
N ARG A 97 -18.54 -7.39 2.78
CA ARG A 97 -19.16 -7.74 4.05
C ARG A 97 -18.20 -7.65 5.24
N VAL A 98 -16.95 -8.12 5.06
CA VAL A 98 -15.96 -8.22 6.16
C VAL A 98 -15.15 -6.96 6.31
N PHE A 99 -14.68 -6.39 5.22
CA PHE A 99 -13.76 -5.26 5.20
C PHE A 99 -14.42 -3.94 4.80
N GLY A 100 -15.63 -3.97 4.23
CA GLY A 100 -16.26 -2.79 3.63
C GLY A 100 -15.63 -2.33 2.32
N ALA A 101 -14.71 -3.12 1.75
CA ALA A 101 -14.04 -2.79 0.49
C ALA A 101 -14.93 -3.11 -0.70
N SER A 102 -15.16 -2.12 -1.57
CA SER A 102 -15.96 -2.27 -2.79
C SER A 102 -15.05 -2.52 -3.99
N ILE A 103 -15.12 -3.72 -4.55
CA ILE A 103 -14.29 -4.15 -5.68
C ILE A 103 -15.12 -4.15 -6.95
N ASN A 104 -14.75 -3.32 -7.93
CA ASN A 104 -15.43 -3.23 -9.21
C ASN A 104 -14.47 -3.46 -10.38
N THR A 105 -14.99 -4.07 -11.44
CA THR A 105 -14.24 -4.30 -12.67
C THR A 105 -14.59 -3.23 -13.71
N TRP A 106 -13.58 -2.67 -14.33
CA TRP A 106 -13.67 -1.80 -15.50
C TRP A 106 -13.16 -2.54 -16.73
N ALA A 107 -13.82 -2.33 -17.85
CA ALA A 107 -13.34 -2.87 -19.11
C ALA A 107 -11.97 -2.27 -19.46
N VAL A 108 -11.06 -3.09 -19.97
CA VAL A 108 -9.73 -2.61 -20.38
C VAL A 108 -9.81 -1.51 -21.43
N ASN A 109 -10.83 -1.53 -22.29
CA ASN A 109 -11.07 -0.47 -23.26
C ASN A 109 -11.35 0.90 -22.63
N GLU A 110 -11.83 0.95 -21.38
CA GLU A 110 -11.98 2.23 -20.65
C GLU A 110 -10.62 2.77 -20.23
N LEU A 111 -9.68 1.91 -19.83
CA LEU A 111 -8.29 2.30 -19.56
C LEU A 111 -7.59 2.77 -20.83
N VAL A 112 -7.80 2.08 -21.96
CA VAL A 112 -7.26 2.50 -23.26
C VAL A 112 -7.81 3.88 -23.66
N ALA A 113 -9.11 4.10 -23.49
CA ALA A 113 -9.72 5.40 -23.78
C ALA A 113 -9.18 6.51 -22.85
N ALA A 114 -8.96 6.19 -21.57
CA ALA A 114 -8.34 7.10 -20.63
C ALA A 114 -6.89 7.42 -21.01
N TYR A 115 -6.12 6.42 -21.46
CA TYR A 115 -4.78 6.58 -22.00
C TYR A 115 -4.77 7.52 -23.21
N ASP A 116 -5.65 7.32 -24.17
CA ASP A 116 -5.75 8.17 -25.37
C ASP A 116 -6.12 9.63 -25.02
N ALA A 117 -6.90 9.83 -23.97
CA ALA A 117 -7.35 11.13 -23.51
C ALA A 117 -6.31 11.93 -22.70
N VAL A 118 -5.20 11.30 -22.25
CA VAL A 118 -4.14 11.97 -21.49
C VAL A 118 -3.45 13.01 -22.37
N LYS A 119 -3.30 14.22 -21.83
CA LYS A 119 -2.63 15.34 -22.52
C LYS A 119 -1.11 15.28 -22.33
N ASP A 120 -0.37 15.67 -23.34
CA ASP A 120 1.09 15.66 -23.34
C ASP A 120 1.70 16.48 -22.19
N ASP A 121 1.05 17.57 -21.77
CA ASP A 121 1.56 18.38 -20.66
C ASP A 121 1.53 17.60 -19.33
N GLN A 122 0.49 16.81 -19.08
CA GLN A 122 0.42 15.94 -17.92
C GLN A 122 1.50 14.85 -17.96
N VAL A 123 1.77 14.29 -19.14
CA VAL A 123 2.86 13.31 -19.32
C VAL A 123 4.21 13.93 -19.01
N LYS A 124 4.47 15.15 -19.51
CA LYS A 124 5.73 15.86 -19.24
C LYS A 124 5.92 16.18 -17.76
N GLU A 125 4.86 16.57 -17.05
CA GLU A 125 4.91 16.78 -15.59
C GLU A 125 5.33 15.51 -14.84
N ILE A 126 4.80 14.35 -15.24
CA ILE A 126 5.19 13.06 -14.65
C ILE A 126 6.64 12.72 -14.97
N ILE A 127 7.09 12.94 -16.20
CA ILE A 127 8.49 12.72 -16.58
C ILE A 127 9.45 13.62 -15.79
N GLU A 128 9.10 14.88 -15.55
CA GLU A 128 9.91 15.76 -14.70
C GLU A 128 9.95 15.26 -13.24
N ASP A 129 8.83 14.73 -12.71
CA ASP A 129 8.81 14.10 -11.40
C ASP A 129 9.70 12.85 -11.35
N TYR A 130 9.71 12.03 -12.40
CA TYR A 130 10.64 10.89 -12.51
C TYR A 130 12.10 11.34 -12.44
N LYS A 131 12.48 12.37 -13.21
CA LYS A 131 13.85 12.92 -13.21
C LYS A 131 14.27 13.46 -11.84
N ALA A 132 13.34 14.06 -11.11
CA ALA A 132 13.62 14.57 -9.77
C ALA A 132 13.84 13.44 -8.76
N LYS A 133 13.07 12.36 -8.86
CA LYS A 133 13.02 11.30 -7.84
C LYS A 133 13.93 10.12 -8.12
N TYR A 134 14.21 9.83 -9.38
CA TYR A 134 14.92 8.61 -9.80
C TYR A 134 16.20 8.92 -10.56
N ASP A 135 17.10 7.92 -10.63
CA ASP A 135 18.28 7.93 -11.51
C ASP A 135 17.83 7.38 -12.87
N VAL A 136 17.53 8.29 -13.80
CA VAL A 136 16.95 7.92 -15.09
C VAL A 136 18.04 7.50 -16.05
N ASP A 137 17.91 6.31 -16.66
CA ASP A 137 18.82 5.85 -17.72
C ASP A 137 18.88 6.89 -18.85
N PRO A 138 20.07 7.38 -19.23
CA PRO A 138 20.22 8.34 -20.31
C PRO A 138 19.54 7.92 -21.63
N ALA A 139 19.46 6.63 -21.92
CA ALA A 139 18.77 6.13 -23.10
C ALA A 139 17.27 6.46 -23.10
N LEU A 140 16.63 6.51 -21.94
CA LEU A 140 15.23 6.91 -21.80
C LEU A 140 15.01 8.42 -22.02
N LEU A 141 16.07 9.22 -21.94
CA LEU A 141 16.01 10.65 -22.21
C LEU A 141 16.37 11.01 -23.67
N ASP A 142 16.75 10.03 -24.45
CA ASP A 142 17.17 10.18 -25.86
C ASP A 142 16.56 9.08 -26.74
N ALA A 143 17.30 8.03 -27.06
CA ALA A 143 16.92 7.01 -28.06
C ALA A 143 15.66 6.20 -27.71
N LYS A 144 15.29 6.11 -26.43
CA LYS A 144 14.10 5.40 -25.92
C LYS A 144 13.08 6.35 -25.27
N TYR A 145 13.09 7.63 -25.64
CA TYR A 145 12.17 8.62 -25.05
C TYR A 145 10.70 8.24 -25.26
N ASP A 146 10.35 7.65 -26.39
CA ASP A 146 8.99 7.22 -26.67
C ASP A 146 8.51 6.18 -25.64
N SER A 147 9.38 5.27 -25.20
CA SER A 147 9.03 4.28 -24.17
C SER A 147 8.79 4.95 -22.81
N LEU A 148 9.58 5.96 -22.46
CA LEU A 148 9.38 6.74 -21.23
C LEU A 148 8.07 7.53 -21.30
N PHE A 149 7.78 8.14 -22.46
CA PHE A 149 6.55 8.90 -22.69
C PHE A 149 5.30 8.02 -22.55
N ILE A 150 5.34 6.82 -23.14
CA ILE A 150 4.27 5.81 -23.03
C ILE A 150 4.05 5.43 -21.57
N ALA A 151 5.11 5.07 -20.85
CA ALA A 151 4.99 4.66 -19.43
C ALA A 151 4.40 5.76 -18.55
N ALA A 152 4.83 7.00 -18.72
CA ALA A 152 4.27 8.15 -18.00
C ALA A 152 2.80 8.43 -18.37
N LYS A 153 2.45 8.19 -19.64
CA LYS A 153 1.07 8.33 -20.11
C LYS A 153 0.16 7.23 -19.56
N GLU A 154 0.65 6.00 -19.42
CA GLU A 154 -0.06 4.89 -18.76
C GLU A 154 -0.29 5.20 -17.27
N GLU A 155 0.74 5.66 -16.54
CA GLU A 155 0.56 6.11 -15.14
C GLU A 155 -0.50 7.20 -15.05
N ALA A 156 -0.45 8.22 -15.90
CA ALA A 156 -1.43 9.29 -15.92
C ALA A 156 -2.86 8.79 -16.13
N ALA A 157 -3.05 7.86 -17.06
CA ALA A 157 -4.36 7.28 -17.35
C ALA A 157 -4.92 6.52 -16.14
N MET A 158 -4.11 5.65 -15.53
CA MET A 158 -4.50 4.89 -14.35
C MET A 158 -4.83 5.82 -13.17
N VAL A 159 -3.98 6.81 -12.91
CA VAL A 159 -4.19 7.81 -11.85
C VAL A 159 -5.48 8.62 -12.08
N ASN A 160 -5.73 9.07 -13.30
CA ASN A 160 -6.92 9.83 -13.65
C ASN A 160 -8.20 9.00 -13.43
N MET A 161 -8.21 7.73 -13.85
CA MET A 161 -9.34 6.84 -13.64
C MET A 161 -9.59 6.58 -12.16
N MET A 162 -8.54 6.25 -11.40
CA MET A 162 -8.67 5.99 -9.96
C MET A 162 -9.19 7.22 -9.22
N ARG A 163 -8.65 8.40 -9.50
CA ARG A 163 -9.11 9.67 -8.89
C ARG A 163 -10.57 9.99 -9.24
N ALA A 164 -10.93 9.86 -10.51
CA ALA A 164 -12.30 10.14 -10.97
C ALA A 164 -13.35 9.25 -10.30
N ASN A 165 -12.97 8.02 -9.91
CA ASN A 165 -13.86 7.05 -9.28
C ASN A 165 -13.67 6.94 -7.75
N GLY A 166 -12.75 7.70 -7.17
CA GLY A 166 -12.43 7.66 -5.74
C GLY A 166 -11.82 6.32 -5.30
N CYS A 167 -11.11 5.64 -6.21
CA CYS A 167 -10.42 4.38 -5.92
C CYS A 167 -9.06 4.65 -5.26
N THR A 168 -8.73 3.84 -4.27
CA THR A 168 -7.46 3.91 -3.53
C THR A 168 -6.64 2.62 -3.61
N ALA A 169 -7.12 1.65 -4.37
CA ALA A 169 -6.37 0.48 -4.78
C ALA A 169 -6.73 0.14 -6.22
N GLY A 170 -5.78 -0.42 -6.96
CA GLY A 170 -5.94 -0.83 -8.34
C GLY A 170 -5.23 -2.14 -8.63
N VAL A 171 -5.67 -2.83 -9.68
CA VAL A 171 -5.04 -4.06 -10.14
C VAL A 171 -5.30 -4.23 -11.63
N ASP A 172 -4.28 -4.65 -12.36
CA ASP A 172 -4.38 -5.06 -13.75
C ASP A 172 -4.05 -6.54 -13.95
N ASN A 173 -4.12 -6.97 -15.19
CA ASN A 173 -3.74 -8.33 -15.60
C ASN A 173 -2.98 -8.23 -16.92
N PHE A 174 -1.71 -8.63 -16.93
CA PHE A 174 -0.86 -8.58 -18.11
C PHE A 174 -1.39 -9.40 -19.30
N GLU A 175 -2.28 -10.36 -19.06
CA GLU A 175 -2.94 -11.14 -20.12
C GLU A 175 -4.09 -10.38 -20.79
N ASP A 176 -4.59 -9.30 -20.18
CA ASP A 176 -5.72 -8.51 -20.67
C ASP A 176 -5.46 -7.01 -20.50
N LEU A 177 -4.61 -6.48 -21.36
CA LEU A 177 -4.25 -5.04 -21.41
C LEU A 177 -4.77 -4.37 -22.71
N GLY A 178 -5.61 -5.05 -23.49
CA GLY A 178 -6.24 -4.50 -24.68
C GLY A 178 -5.24 -3.87 -25.65
N ALA A 179 -5.47 -2.62 -26.02
CA ALA A 179 -4.62 -1.85 -26.92
C ALA A 179 -3.58 -0.96 -26.21
N LEU A 180 -3.35 -1.13 -24.90
CA LEU A 180 -2.23 -0.45 -24.24
C LEU A 180 -0.91 -0.84 -24.94
N PRO A 181 -0.01 0.09 -25.23
CA PRO A 181 1.19 -0.19 -26.01
C PRO A 181 2.30 -0.87 -25.21
N GLN A 182 2.36 -0.66 -23.90
CA GLN A 182 3.41 -1.16 -23.02
C GLN A 182 2.82 -1.90 -21.82
N LEU A 183 3.61 -2.72 -21.13
CA LEU A 183 3.25 -3.24 -19.82
C LEU A 183 3.36 -2.12 -18.79
N PRO A 184 2.32 -1.86 -17.96
CA PRO A 184 2.41 -0.87 -16.90
C PRO A 184 3.47 -1.27 -15.86
N GLY A 185 4.58 -0.57 -15.82
CA GLY A 185 5.71 -0.86 -14.92
C GLY A 185 5.88 0.20 -13.84
N VAL A 186 6.46 1.36 -14.20
CA VAL A 186 6.80 2.41 -13.23
C VAL A 186 5.58 2.96 -12.49
N GLY A 187 4.43 3.12 -13.13
CA GLY A 187 3.20 3.63 -12.48
C GLY A 187 2.77 2.75 -11.31
N PRO A 188 2.50 1.45 -11.50
CA PRO A 188 2.21 0.48 -10.45
C PRO A 188 3.20 0.50 -9.29
N GLN A 189 4.51 0.53 -9.56
CA GLN A 189 5.54 0.59 -8.53
C GLN A 189 5.46 1.87 -7.67
N ARG A 190 4.98 2.97 -8.25
CA ARG A 190 4.86 4.28 -7.61
C ARG A 190 3.58 4.43 -6.77
N PHE A 191 2.55 3.64 -7.04
CA PHE A 191 1.27 3.82 -6.34
C PHE A 191 1.38 3.77 -4.82
N PRO A 192 2.08 2.81 -4.20
CA PRO A 192 2.21 2.80 -2.75
C PRO A 192 3.06 3.96 -2.20
N SER A 193 4.14 4.33 -2.89
CA SER A 193 5.07 5.36 -2.41
C SER A 193 4.59 6.79 -2.66
N GLU A 194 3.97 7.06 -3.81
CA GLU A 194 3.61 8.42 -4.23
C GLU A 194 2.18 8.81 -3.86
N TYR A 195 1.28 7.84 -3.91
CA TYR A 195 -0.15 8.09 -3.69
C TYR A 195 -0.68 7.42 -2.44
N GLY A 196 0.10 6.56 -1.79
CA GLY A 196 -0.34 5.71 -0.70
C GLY A 196 -1.43 4.71 -1.13
N TRP A 197 -1.54 4.43 -2.42
CA TRP A 197 -2.53 3.52 -2.97
C TRP A 197 -2.03 2.08 -2.96
N GLY A 198 -2.95 1.12 -2.90
CA GLY A 198 -2.63 -0.27 -3.10
C GLY A 198 -2.52 -0.60 -4.57
N PHE A 199 -1.60 -1.52 -4.90
CA PHE A 199 -1.53 -2.11 -6.22
C PHE A 199 -1.09 -3.57 -6.15
N SER A 200 -1.59 -4.38 -7.06
CA SER A 200 -1.21 -5.75 -7.27
C SER A 200 -1.31 -6.12 -8.75
N ALA A 201 -0.79 -7.28 -9.09
CA ALA A 201 -0.79 -7.84 -10.43
C ALA A 201 -1.89 -8.89 -10.62
N GLU A 202 -2.05 -9.36 -11.87
CA GLU A 202 -2.76 -10.59 -12.22
C GLU A 202 -4.26 -10.60 -11.89
N GLY A 203 -4.83 -9.43 -11.67
CA GLY A 203 -6.22 -9.28 -11.24
C GLY A 203 -6.44 -9.59 -9.77
N ASP A 204 -5.39 -9.85 -8.98
CA ASP A 204 -5.48 -10.12 -7.53
C ASP A 204 -5.76 -8.84 -6.73
N TRP A 205 -7.02 -8.47 -6.71
CA TRP A 205 -7.50 -7.33 -5.95
C TRP A 205 -7.33 -7.49 -4.43
N LYS A 206 -7.23 -8.73 -3.91
CA LYS A 206 -7.05 -8.99 -2.47
C LYS A 206 -5.70 -8.45 -1.99
N THR A 207 -4.65 -8.76 -2.72
CA THR A 207 -3.32 -8.23 -2.43
C THR A 207 -3.27 -6.71 -2.59
N ALA A 208 -3.95 -6.12 -3.58
CA ALA A 208 -4.07 -4.67 -3.70
C ALA A 208 -4.73 -4.02 -2.46
N VAL A 209 -5.78 -4.65 -1.91
CA VAL A 209 -6.41 -4.23 -0.64
C VAL A 209 -5.40 -4.26 0.51
N LEU A 210 -4.64 -5.36 0.65
CA LEU A 210 -3.62 -5.50 1.71
C LEU A 210 -2.50 -4.47 1.57
N VAL A 211 -2.01 -4.21 0.36
CA VAL A 211 -0.99 -3.17 0.11
C VAL A 211 -1.49 -1.80 0.53
N ARG A 212 -2.76 -1.46 0.22
CA ARG A 212 -3.35 -0.18 0.67
C ARG A 212 -3.44 -0.09 2.19
N ILE A 213 -3.92 -1.12 2.85
CA ILE A 213 -4.01 -1.16 4.32
C ILE A 213 -2.61 -1.00 4.92
N GLY A 214 -1.63 -1.75 4.41
CA GLY A 214 -0.24 -1.66 4.84
C GLY A 214 0.36 -0.26 4.63
N ALA A 215 0.10 0.39 3.50
CA ALA A 215 0.55 1.76 3.22
C ALA A 215 -0.03 2.78 4.21
N VAL A 216 -1.31 2.63 4.59
CA VAL A 216 -1.95 3.50 5.61
C VAL A 216 -1.35 3.26 6.99
N MET A 217 -1.22 2.00 7.41
CA MET A 217 -0.66 1.66 8.72
C MET A 217 0.80 2.05 8.85
N GLY A 218 1.56 1.94 7.76
CA GLY A 218 2.99 2.27 7.69
C GLY A 218 3.29 3.76 7.48
N TYR A 219 2.28 4.61 7.25
CA TYR A 219 2.53 6.02 6.93
C TYR A 219 3.41 6.72 7.98
N GLY A 220 4.51 7.34 7.51
CA GLY A 220 5.49 8.03 8.36
C GLY A 220 6.41 7.10 9.15
N LEU A 221 6.37 5.79 8.96
CA LEU A 221 7.37 4.84 9.46
C LEU A 221 8.47 4.63 8.42
N GLU A 222 9.60 4.09 8.86
CA GLU A 222 10.62 3.59 7.95
C GLU A 222 10.13 2.27 7.31
N GLY A 223 10.25 2.18 5.99
CA GLY A 223 9.66 1.10 5.21
C GLY A 223 8.18 1.35 4.88
N GLY A 224 7.62 0.53 4.00
CA GLY A 224 6.26 0.64 3.51
C GLY A 224 5.71 -0.70 3.06
N ALA A 225 4.58 -0.67 2.35
CA ALA A 225 3.91 -1.85 1.84
C ALA A 225 4.13 -2.01 0.33
N SER A 226 4.20 -3.25 -0.13
CA SER A 226 4.29 -3.59 -1.55
C SER A 226 3.67 -4.95 -1.80
N LEU A 227 3.21 -5.19 -3.03
CA LEU A 227 3.08 -6.53 -3.55
C LEU A 227 4.44 -7.22 -3.46
N MET A 228 4.41 -8.46 -3.06
CA MET A 228 5.53 -9.38 -3.14
C MET A 228 4.98 -10.80 -3.27
N GLU A 229 5.63 -11.62 -4.06
CA GLU A 229 5.28 -13.00 -4.28
C GLU A 229 6.46 -13.88 -3.85
N ASP A 230 6.21 -15.09 -3.39
CA ASP A 230 7.20 -16.15 -3.20
C ASP A 230 7.66 -16.63 -4.60
N TYR A 231 8.76 -16.05 -5.08
CA TYR A 231 9.11 -16.09 -6.50
C TYR A 231 10.12 -17.17 -6.86
N SER A 232 11.11 -17.40 -6.01
CA SER A 232 12.18 -18.38 -6.24
C SER A 232 12.75 -18.91 -4.94
N TYR A 233 13.11 -20.18 -4.94
CA TYR A 233 13.78 -20.82 -3.82
C TYR A 233 15.28 -20.97 -4.05
N ASN A 234 16.07 -20.75 -2.99
CA ASN A 234 17.43 -21.25 -2.90
C ASN A 234 17.45 -22.54 -2.08
N PHE A 235 17.90 -23.63 -2.68
CA PHE A 235 17.96 -24.96 -2.05
C PHE A 235 19.38 -25.33 -1.59
N THR A 236 20.29 -24.37 -1.45
CA THR A 236 21.61 -24.64 -0.91
C THR A 236 21.49 -25.04 0.55
N GLU A 237 21.99 -26.23 0.91
CA GLU A 237 21.91 -26.74 2.28
C GLU A 237 22.58 -25.79 3.28
N GLY A 238 21.82 -25.39 4.30
CA GLY A 238 22.23 -24.42 5.32
C GLY A 238 22.05 -22.94 4.92
N ASP A 239 21.52 -22.67 3.72
CA ASP A 239 21.20 -21.33 3.22
C ASP A 239 19.89 -21.36 2.39
N GLU A 240 18.94 -22.16 2.85
CA GLU A 240 17.63 -22.26 2.23
C GLU A 240 16.87 -20.95 2.37
N LEU A 241 16.41 -20.39 1.27
CA LEU A 241 15.72 -19.11 1.22
C LEU A 241 14.51 -19.19 0.29
N ASP A 242 13.51 -18.41 0.63
CA ASP A 242 12.44 -18.02 -0.26
C ASP A 242 12.62 -16.55 -0.65
N MET A 243 12.74 -16.29 -1.94
CA MET A 243 12.94 -14.94 -2.46
C MET A 243 11.59 -14.30 -2.78
N GLY A 244 11.15 -13.40 -1.93
CA GLY A 244 10.02 -12.52 -2.23
C GLY A 244 10.39 -11.51 -3.30
N SER A 245 9.65 -11.50 -4.41
CA SER A 245 9.87 -10.59 -5.55
C SER A 245 8.61 -10.48 -6.41
N HIS A 246 8.68 -9.71 -7.48
CA HIS A 246 7.79 -9.73 -8.64
C HIS A 246 8.46 -9.03 -9.83
N MET A 247 7.87 -9.14 -11.03
CA MET A 247 8.49 -8.62 -12.26
C MET A 247 8.42 -7.10 -12.38
N LEU A 248 7.31 -6.46 -11.96
CA LEU A 248 7.05 -5.04 -12.21
C LEU A 248 6.53 -4.25 -11.00
N GLU A 249 5.79 -4.86 -10.10
CA GLU A 249 4.91 -4.15 -9.15
C GLU A 249 5.54 -3.94 -7.77
N VAL A 250 6.73 -4.46 -7.53
CA VAL A 250 7.43 -4.24 -6.26
C VAL A 250 7.77 -2.75 -6.12
N SER A 251 7.21 -2.13 -5.09
CA SER A 251 7.35 -0.70 -4.85
C SER A 251 8.63 -0.35 -4.08
N PRO A 252 9.32 0.74 -4.42
CA PRO A 252 10.43 1.25 -3.61
C PRO A 252 10.00 1.73 -2.21
N SER A 253 8.70 1.77 -1.91
CA SER A 253 8.18 2.06 -0.57
C SER A 253 8.70 1.13 0.52
N ILE A 254 9.08 -0.11 0.17
CA ILE A 254 9.71 -1.04 1.13
C ILE A 254 11.08 -0.59 1.64
N GLY A 255 11.60 0.50 1.10
CA GLY A 255 12.94 1.02 1.39
C GLY A 255 13.98 0.51 0.41
N THR A 256 14.91 1.39 0.04
CA THR A 256 15.96 1.11 -0.92
C THR A 256 17.34 1.45 -0.37
N ILE A 257 18.36 0.70 -0.79
CA ILE A 257 19.75 0.97 -0.38
C ILE A 257 20.26 2.26 -1.03
N ALA A 258 19.87 2.50 -2.28
CA ALA A 258 20.24 3.67 -3.06
C ALA A 258 19.03 4.22 -3.81
N LYS A 259 19.17 5.39 -4.40
CA LYS A 259 18.16 6.00 -5.26
C LYS A 259 17.76 5.00 -6.35
N PRO A 260 16.46 4.67 -6.51
CA PRO A 260 16.02 3.75 -7.55
C PRO A 260 16.40 4.25 -8.94
N LYS A 261 16.76 3.34 -9.82
CA LYS A 261 17.02 3.62 -11.22
C LYS A 261 15.75 3.43 -12.03
N LEU A 262 15.49 4.31 -12.97
CA LEU A 262 14.45 4.14 -13.97
C LEU A 262 15.07 3.63 -15.24
N GLU A 263 14.76 2.38 -15.58
CA GLU A 263 15.38 1.64 -16.69
C GLU A 263 14.31 0.94 -17.54
N ILE A 264 14.71 0.45 -18.71
CA ILE A 264 13.88 -0.39 -19.58
C ILE A 264 14.61 -1.70 -19.85
N HIS A 265 13.95 -2.81 -19.58
CA HIS A 265 14.49 -4.15 -19.80
C HIS A 265 13.50 -5.04 -20.54
N PRO A 266 13.98 -5.98 -21.37
CA PRO A 266 13.11 -6.95 -22.03
C PRO A 266 12.26 -7.73 -21.03
N LEU A 267 10.97 -7.86 -21.38
CA LEU A 267 10.01 -8.67 -20.64
C LEU A 267 8.97 -9.21 -21.62
N GLY A 268 9.21 -10.40 -22.12
CA GLY A 268 8.44 -11.01 -23.21
C GLY A 268 7.11 -11.64 -22.78
N ILE A 269 6.33 -10.93 -21.94
CA ILE A 269 4.99 -11.38 -21.50
C ILE A 269 3.91 -10.42 -22.02
N GLY A 270 2.65 -10.90 -22.06
CA GLY A 270 1.49 -10.08 -22.41
C GLY A 270 1.46 -9.56 -23.85
N GLY A 271 2.47 -9.84 -24.67
CA GLY A 271 2.55 -9.39 -26.07
C GLY A 271 2.68 -7.86 -26.20
N LYS A 272 3.20 -7.18 -25.19
CA LYS A 272 3.38 -5.72 -25.11
C LYS A 272 4.85 -5.33 -25.30
N ALA A 273 5.10 -4.03 -25.54
CA ALA A 273 6.44 -3.48 -25.51
C ALA A 273 7.06 -3.60 -24.11
N ASP A 274 8.39 -3.62 -24.08
CA ASP A 274 9.16 -3.73 -22.84
C ASP A 274 8.82 -2.59 -21.87
N PRO A 275 8.61 -2.88 -20.59
CA PRO A 275 8.21 -1.87 -19.60
C PRO A 275 9.36 -1.00 -19.16
N VAL A 276 9.08 0.28 -19.00
CA VAL A 276 9.91 1.17 -18.17
C VAL A 276 9.57 0.89 -16.71
N ARG A 277 10.59 0.63 -15.88
CA ARG A 277 10.41 0.21 -14.50
C ARG A 277 11.49 0.74 -13.57
N LEU A 278 11.18 0.81 -12.28
CA LEU A 278 12.15 1.10 -11.25
C LEU A 278 12.92 -0.17 -10.89
N VAL A 279 14.25 -0.07 -10.95
CA VAL A 279 15.19 -1.11 -10.55
C VAL A 279 15.92 -0.64 -9.30
N PHE A 280 15.89 -1.45 -8.26
CA PHE A 280 16.54 -1.12 -6.98
C PHE A 280 16.84 -2.37 -6.16
N SER A 281 17.77 -2.22 -5.23
CA SER A 281 18.01 -3.21 -4.18
C SER A 281 17.26 -2.79 -2.92
N GLY A 282 16.46 -3.68 -2.38
CA GLY A 282 15.75 -3.48 -1.12
C GLY A 282 16.72 -3.27 0.05
N LYS A 283 16.38 -2.36 0.96
CA LYS A 283 17.13 -2.19 2.20
C LYS A 283 16.90 -3.42 3.08
N PRO A 284 17.97 -4.04 3.62
CA PRO A 284 17.78 -5.15 4.55
C PRO A 284 16.91 -4.73 5.73
N ALA A 285 15.84 -5.46 5.97
CA ALA A 285 14.99 -5.29 7.14
C ALA A 285 15.31 -6.37 8.16
N LYS A 286 15.33 -6.00 9.44
CA LYS A 286 15.47 -6.98 10.51
C LYS A 286 14.21 -7.84 10.65
N ASP A 287 13.06 -7.19 10.48
CA ASP A 287 11.75 -7.80 10.58
C ASP A 287 10.89 -7.35 9.40
N ALA A 288 10.18 -8.28 8.80
CA ALA A 288 9.17 -8.03 7.79
C ALA A 288 7.88 -8.75 8.16
N VAL A 289 6.75 -8.18 7.81
CA VAL A 289 5.44 -8.80 7.96
C VAL A 289 4.94 -9.19 6.58
N VAL A 290 4.73 -10.48 6.37
CA VAL A 290 4.08 -11.03 5.18
C VAL A 290 2.63 -11.30 5.51
N VAL A 291 1.72 -10.79 4.69
CA VAL A 291 0.27 -10.94 4.87
C VAL A 291 -0.33 -11.44 3.56
N SER A 292 -1.16 -12.47 3.64
CA SER A 292 -1.97 -12.96 2.53
C SER A 292 -3.45 -13.01 2.91
N MET A 293 -4.35 -12.96 1.90
CA MET A 293 -5.79 -12.99 2.09
C MET A 293 -6.46 -13.95 1.08
#